data_68519df166f38b583f2c02b8373d60f7
#
_entry.id   68519df166f38b583f2c02b8373d60f7
#
_cell.length_a   1.000
_cell.length_b   1.000
_cell.length_c   1.000
_cell.angle_alpha   90.00
_cell.angle_beta   90.00
_cell.angle_gamma   90.00
#
_symmetry.space_group_name_H-M   'P 1'
#
loop_
_entity.id
_entity.type
_entity.pdbx_description
1 polymer ?
#
loop_
_entity_poly.entity_id
_entity_poly.type
_entity_poly.pdbx_seq_one_letter_code
_entity_poly.pdbx_strand_id
1 'polypeptide(L)'
;MRLLLLLCLAALSLPAAAADLTRVKMGVVGASADVVFWAAFERGYFKEEGIDLEIVKFDSAARTIAPLGSGDLQISAGGISAGFFNAVARGIDIKIVADKTQTIPGLGTQSLLVRKDHLDSGRYKSIADLRGMKVASPAPGSASTTILTKMLAKGGLTTKDIEMVSLAVPQMTTAFANKALDAAVPLEPGVSLATQTGFAQRVMEDYDVYPEHQIAVLFYSGKFIRDNRKAGVGFLRAYLRSVREFNEALDKGRFAGPKAEPFIEILTRRGPSQDSAFYRSFTLGFSHPDGKLHLPSLSEDLAIFRDEGLIEGEVTVAKSVDTTLLDEALQQVGPYRPAK
;
A
#
# COMPACT_ATOMS: atom_id res chain seq x y z
N MET A 1 -71.16 29.90 25.92
CA MET A 1 -70.86 29.64 24.54
C MET A 1 -69.35 29.96 24.36
N ARG A 2 -68.48 28.97 24.56
CA ARG A 2 -66.98 29.12 24.48
C ARG A 2 -66.51 28.38 23.23
N LEU A 3 -66.05 29.13 22.25
CA LEU A 3 -65.51 28.65 21.00
C LEU A 3 -64.02 28.27 21.27
N LEU A 4 -63.67 26.95 21.21
CA LEU A 4 -62.29 26.49 21.23
C LEU A 4 -61.71 26.59 19.82
N LEU A 5 -60.71 27.46 19.64
CA LEU A 5 -59.85 27.49 18.44
C LEU A 5 -58.77 26.44 18.59
N LEU A 6 -58.86 25.34 17.82
CA LEU A 6 -57.76 24.36 17.63
C LEU A 6 -56.81 24.92 16.57
N LEU A 7 -55.60 25.38 16.99
CA LEU A 7 -54.50 25.67 16.10
C LEU A 7 -53.81 24.34 15.76
N CYS A 8 -54.02 23.82 14.56
CA CYS A 8 -53.18 22.74 14.00
C CYS A 8 -51.79 23.29 13.61
N LEU A 9 -50.79 23.03 14.41
CA LEU A 9 -49.38 23.21 14.01
C LEU A 9 -49.03 22.10 13.00
N ALA A 10 -49.11 22.40 11.71
CA ALA A 10 -48.52 21.56 10.67
C ALA A 10 -46.99 21.72 10.74
N ALA A 11 -46.30 20.74 11.36
CA ALA A 11 -44.87 20.63 11.29
C ALA A 11 -44.50 20.35 9.82
N LEU A 12 -44.01 21.36 9.11
CA LEU A 12 -43.36 21.20 7.82
C LEU A 12 -42.05 20.42 8.07
N SER A 13 -42.12 19.11 7.92
CA SER A 13 -40.91 18.27 7.73
C SER A 13 -40.37 18.63 6.35
N LEU A 14 -39.39 19.54 6.31
CA LEU A 14 -38.57 19.75 5.15
C LEU A 14 -37.86 18.40 4.85
N PRO A 15 -37.97 17.83 3.63
CA PRO A 15 -37.18 16.70 3.27
C PRO A 15 -35.70 17.12 3.40
N ALA A 16 -34.95 16.46 4.24
CA ALA A 16 -33.49 16.60 4.23
C ALA A 16 -33.08 16.25 2.80
N ALA A 17 -32.65 17.24 2.02
CA ALA A 17 -32.08 17.02 0.71
C ALA A 17 -30.94 16.00 0.91
N ALA A 18 -31.09 14.80 0.35
CA ALA A 18 -30.01 13.84 0.30
C ALA A 18 -28.83 14.57 -0.34
N ALA A 19 -27.77 14.81 0.43
CA ALA A 19 -26.60 15.49 -0.09
C ALA A 19 -26.09 14.66 -1.27
N ASP A 20 -25.99 15.28 -2.45
CA ASP A 20 -25.44 14.62 -3.63
C ASP A 20 -24.01 14.19 -3.31
N LEU A 21 -23.81 12.87 -3.19
CA LEU A 21 -22.49 12.30 -2.91
C LEU A 21 -21.59 12.42 -4.15
N THR A 22 -20.36 12.84 -3.95
CA THR A 22 -19.38 12.85 -5.02
C THR A 22 -18.93 11.41 -5.30
N ARG A 23 -19.15 10.94 -6.53
CA ARG A 23 -18.67 9.62 -6.94
C ARG A 23 -17.15 9.63 -7.05
N VAL A 24 -16.51 8.68 -6.37
CA VAL A 24 -15.06 8.48 -6.38
C VAL A 24 -14.78 7.00 -6.64
N LYS A 25 -13.98 6.74 -7.66
CA LYS A 25 -13.52 5.39 -8.00
C LYS A 25 -12.06 5.23 -7.56
N MET A 26 -11.80 4.23 -6.72
CA MET A 26 -10.48 3.95 -6.15
C MET A 26 -9.95 2.60 -6.61
N GLY A 27 -8.70 2.55 -7.10
CA GLY A 27 -7.98 1.32 -7.40
C GLY A 27 -7.16 0.82 -6.19
N VAL A 28 -7.26 -0.47 -5.88
CA VAL A 28 -6.44 -1.17 -4.87
C VAL A 28 -5.83 -2.44 -5.45
N VAL A 29 -4.79 -2.98 -4.83
CA VAL A 29 -4.07 -4.17 -5.35
C VAL A 29 -4.35 -5.45 -4.56
N GLY A 30 -5.18 -5.39 -3.52
CA GLY A 30 -5.52 -6.55 -2.70
C GLY A 30 -4.42 -6.94 -1.70
N ALA A 31 -3.54 -6.02 -1.34
CA ALA A 31 -2.61 -6.19 -0.24
C ALA A 31 -3.35 -6.20 1.11
N SER A 32 -2.80 -6.88 2.13
CA SER A 32 -3.44 -6.92 3.46
C SER A 32 -3.62 -5.52 4.07
N ALA A 33 -2.70 -4.59 3.79
CA ALA A 33 -2.82 -3.19 4.22
C ALA A 33 -3.96 -2.41 3.52
N ASP A 34 -4.60 -2.95 2.46
CA ASP A 34 -5.80 -2.32 1.88
C ASP A 34 -7.01 -2.41 2.80
N VAL A 35 -6.93 -3.19 3.88
CA VAL A 35 -7.99 -3.32 4.88
C VAL A 35 -8.43 -1.98 5.46
N VAL A 36 -7.56 -0.98 5.53
CA VAL A 36 -7.89 0.36 6.02
C VAL A 36 -8.95 1.05 5.16
N PHE A 37 -8.92 0.84 3.82
CA PHE A 37 -9.92 1.40 2.92
C PHE A 37 -11.25 0.67 3.03
N TRP A 38 -11.22 -0.65 3.15
CA TRP A 38 -12.41 -1.46 3.36
C TRP A 38 -13.08 -1.17 4.70
N ALA A 39 -12.28 -0.97 5.76
CA ALA A 39 -12.79 -0.60 7.07
C ALA A 39 -13.44 0.78 7.05
N ALA A 40 -12.81 1.78 6.45
CA ALA A 40 -13.40 3.11 6.27
C ALA A 40 -14.69 3.04 5.45
N PHE A 41 -14.72 2.21 4.40
CA PHE A 41 -15.90 2.02 3.55
C PHE A 41 -17.06 1.37 4.33
N GLU A 42 -16.83 0.24 5.02
CA GLU A 42 -17.86 -0.49 5.75
C GLU A 42 -18.40 0.30 6.97
N ARG A 43 -17.55 1.13 7.59
CA ARG A 43 -17.93 2.02 8.68
C ARG A 43 -18.62 3.33 8.22
N GLY A 44 -18.72 3.55 6.91
CA GLY A 44 -19.40 4.71 6.34
C GLY A 44 -18.61 6.01 6.39
N TYR A 45 -17.30 5.99 6.73
CA TYR A 45 -16.48 7.20 6.86
C TYR A 45 -16.44 8.03 5.58
N PHE A 46 -16.39 7.38 4.40
CA PHE A 46 -16.42 8.07 3.13
C PHE A 46 -17.78 8.74 2.88
N LYS A 47 -18.89 8.09 3.29
CA LYS A 47 -20.23 8.69 3.18
C LYS A 47 -20.41 9.89 4.08
N GLU A 48 -19.84 9.85 5.30
CA GLU A 48 -19.82 10.99 6.23
C GLU A 48 -19.12 12.21 5.62
N GLU A 49 -18.13 11.95 4.73
CA GLU A 49 -17.40 12.98 3.97
C GLU A 49 -18.05 13.37 2.63
N GLY A 50 -19.27 12.91 2.37
CA GLY A 50 -20.01 13.20 1.14
C GLY A 50 -19.47 12.44 -0.08
N ILE A 51 -18.87 11.27 0.10
CA ILE A 51 -18.27 10.47 -0.97
C ILE A 51 -19.03 9.16 -1.14
N ASP A 52 -19.44 8.88 -2.40
CA ASP A 52 -19.88 7.57 -2.87
C ASP A 52 -18.68 6.85 -3.48
N LEU A 53 -18.04 5.97 -2.69
CA LEU A 53 -16.80 5.30 -3.04
C LEU A 53 -17.04 3.95 -3.71
N GLU A 54 -16.47 3.77 -4.90
CA GLU A 54 -16.33 2.47 -5.58
C GLU A 54 -14.88 2.00 -5.46
N ILE A 55 -14.64 0.83 -4.85
CA ILE A 55 -13.30 0.23 -4.73
C ILE A 55 -13.15 -0.90 -5.74
N VAL A 56 -12.18 -0.74 -6.66
CA VAL A 56 -11.88 -1.66 -7.76
C VAL A 56 -10.53 -2.33 -7.53
N LYS A 57 -10.47 -3.65 -7.64
CA LYS A 57 -9.21 -4.41 -7.51
C LYS A 57 -8.48 -4.50 -8.84
N PHE A 58 -7.18 -4.22 -8.81
CA PHE A 58 -6.23 -4.35 -9.91
C PHE A 58 -5.14 -5.39 -9.58
N ASP A 59 -4.56 -6.01 -10.59
CA ASP A 59 -3.47 -7.00 -10.42
C ASP A 59 -2.16 -6.35 -9.95
N SER A 60 -1.96 -5.06 -10.22
CA SER A 60 -0.79 -4.28 -9.78
C SER A 60 -1.06 -2.78 -9.79
N ALA A 61 -0.28 -2.00 -9.02
CA ALA A 61 -0.35 -0.55 -9.02
C ALA A 61 -0.03 0.05 -10.40
N ALA A 62 0.86 -0.56 -11.16
CA ALA A 62 1.20 -0.10 -12.52
C ALA A 62 -0.02 -0.07 -13.46
N ARG A 63 -0.99 -0.99 -13.28
CA ARG A 63 -2.22 -1.02 -14.09
C ARG A 63 -3.20 0.10 -13.74
N THR A 64 -3.03 0.79 -12.63
CA THR A 64 -3.88 1.93 -12.24
C THR A 64 -3.42 3.25 -12.85
N ILE A 65 -2.20 3.32 -13.37
CA ILE A 65 -1.57 4.57 -13.85
C ILE A 65 -2.34 5.17 -15.03
N ALA A 66 -2.67 4.36 -16.05
CA ALA A 66 -3.41 4.84 -17.21
C ALA A 66 -4.83 5.31 -16.84
N PRO A 67 -5.65 4.54 -16.07
CA PRO A 67 -6.95 5.02 -15.59
C PRO A 67 -6.89 6.27 -14.70
N LEU A 68 -5.84 6.44 -13.89
CA LEU A 68 -5.61 7.69 -13.13
C LEU A 68 -5.34 8.87 -14.06
N GLY A 69 -4.49 8.65 -15.07
CA GLY A 69 -4.14 9.68 -16.05
C GLY A 69 -5.33 10.13 -16.90
N SER A 70 -6.22 9.21 -17.30
CA SER A 70 -7.45 9.53 -18.03
C SER A 70 -8.54 10.15 -17.14
N GLY A 71 -8.46 9.95 -15.81
CA GLY A 71 -9.49 10.36 -14.85
C GLY A 71 -10.61 9.33 -14.66
N ASP A 72 -10.49 8.13 -15.23
CA ASP A 72 -11.42 7.01 -14.99
C ASP A 72 -11.30 6.48 -13.55
N LEU A 73 -10.11 6.59 -12.97
CA LEU A 73 -9.87 6.50 -11.54
C LEU A 73 -9.54 7.89 -10.97
N GLN A 74 -10.10 8.20 -9.82
CA GLN A 74 -9.78 9.41 -9.06
C GLN A 74 -8.60 9.17 -8.14
N ILE A 75 -8.54 7.99 -7.54
CA ILE A 75 -7.58 7.59 -6.50
C ILE A 75 -7.04 6.19 -6.81
N SER A 76 -5.81 5.93 -6.43
CA SER A 76 -5.25 4.58 -6.35
C SER A 76 -4.35 4.45 -5.13
N ALA A 77 -4.24 3.22 -4.62
CA ALA A 77 -3.31 2.87 -3.55
C ALA A 77 -2.41 1.72 -3.99
N GLY A 78 -1.10 1.91 -3.92
CA GLY A 78 -0.18 0.87 -4.36
C GLY A 78 1.30 1.23 -4.24
N GLY A 79 2.15 0.30 -4.62
CA GLY A 79 3.60 0.44 -4.54
C GLY A 79 4.15 1.50 -5.49
N ILE A 80 5.23 2.15 -5.04
CA ILE A 80 6.04 3.03 -5.89
C ILE A 80 6.65 2.21 -7.03
N SER A 81 6.77 2.82 -8.21
CA SER A 81 7.35 2.14 -9.36
C SER A 81 7.98 3.11 -10.37
N ALA A 82 8.94 2.59 -11.14
CA ALA A 82 9.49 3.29 -12.29
C ALA A 82 8.40 3.71 -13.31
N GLY A 83 7.38 2.87 -13.48
CA GLY A 83 6.24 3.16 -14.36
C GLY A 83 5.45 4.40 -13.95
N PHE A 84 5.29 4.65 -12.64
CA PHE A 84 4.70 5.89 -12.14
C PHE A 84 5.56 7.11 -12.51
N PHE A 85 6.86 7.06 -12.22
CA PHE A 85 7.77 8.18 -12.54
C PHE A 85 7.85 8.44 -14.04
N ASN A 86 7.86 7.41 -14.88
CA ASN A 86 7.82 7.53 -16.33
C ASN A 86 6.51 8.17 -16.82
N ALA A 87 5.37 7.86 -16.20
CA ALA A 87 4.11 8.51 -16.52
C ALA A 87 4.17 10.02 -16.22
N VAL A 88 4.71 10.40 -15.06
CA VAL A 88 4.92 11.82 -14.70
C VAL A 88 5.90 12.50 -15.65
N ALA A 89 7.00 11.82 -16.03
CA ALA A 89 7.97 12.34 -17.00
C ALA A 89 7.33 12.65 -18.36
N ARG A 90 6.37 11.82 -18.79
CA ARG A 90 5.60 12.01 -20.04
C ARG A 90 4.46 13.03 -19.90
N GLY A 91 4.34 13.72 -18.76
CA GLY A 91 3.34 14.76 -18.53
C GLY A 91 1.96 14.24 -18.11
N ILE A 92 1.83 12.95 -17.75
CA ILE A 92 0.59 12.45 -17.17
C ILE A 92 0.41 13.06 -15.78
N ASP A 93 -0.72 13.73 -15.58
CA ASP A 93 -0.99 14.51 -14.37
C ASP A 93 -1.57 13.61 -13.27
N ILE A 94 -0.67 12.95 -12.58
CA ILE A 94 -0.92 12.12 -11.40
C ILE A 94 0.06 12.51 -10.30
N LYS A 95 -0.40 12.44 -9.04
CA LYS A 95 0.40 12.85 -7.88
C LYS A 95 0.37 11.81 -6.76
N ILE A 96 1.49 11.67 -6.08
CA ILE A 96 1.55 11.04 -4.76
C ILE A 96 1.04 12.07 -3.75
N VAL A 97 0.07 11.69 -2.92
CA VAL A 97 -0.57 12.64 -1.98
C VAL A 97 -0.41 12.27 -0.51
N ALA A 98 -0.25 10.99 -0.19
CA ALA A 98 -0.11 10.52 1.17
C ALA A 98 0.58 9.15 1.24
N ASP A 99 1.10 8.82 2.43
CA ASP A 99 1.58 7.49 2.77
C ASP A 99 0.44 6.46 2.74
N LYS A 100 0.79 5.23 2.38
CA LYS A 100 -0.01 4.04 2.59
C LYS A 100 0.72 3.02 3.46
N THR A 101 1.99 2.76 3.18
CA THR A 101 2.79 1.77 3.93
C THR A 101 4.27 2.11 3.82
N GLN A 102 4.93 2.10 4.96
CA GLN A 102 6.38 2.28 5.09
C GLN A 102 7.01 1.09 5.81
N THR A 103 8.29 0.84 5.53
CA THR A 103 9.16 0.08 6.41
C THR A 103 9.67 1.03 7.50
N ILE A 104 9.68 0.59 8.74
CA ILE A 104 10.36 1.28 9.84
C ILE A 104 11.31 0.30 10.53
N PRO A 105 12.31 0.77 11.30
CA PRO A 105 13.25 -0.12 11.98
C PRO A 105 12.56 -1.23 12.78
N GLY A 106 12.86 -2.48 12.45
CA GLY A 106 12.28 -3.67 13.10
C GLY A 106 10.85 -4.04 12.63
N LEU A 107 10.29 -3.32 11.66
CA LEU A 107 8.96 -3.57 11.14
C LEU A 107 8.89 -3.39 9.63
N GLY A 108 8.98 -4.50 8.91
CA GLY A 108 8.89 -4.56 7.46
C GLY A 108 7.81 -5.52 6.98
N THR A 109 7.61 -5.56 5.68
CA THR A 109 6.62 -6.41 5.02
C THR A 109 7.21 -7.26 3.90
N GLN A 110 8.51 -7.15 3.65
CA GLN A 110 9.21 -7.88 2.61
C GLN A 110 10.46 -8.55 3.17
N SER A 111 10.76 -9.74 2.69
CA SER A 111 11.94 -10.49 3.11
C SER A 111 12.56 -11.15 1.90
N LEU A 112 13.89 -11.26 1.90
CA LEU A 112 14.58 -12.17 1.00
C LEU A 112 14.33 -13.59 1.48
N LEU A 113 13.68 -14.36 0.63
CA LEU A 113 13.49 -15.80 0.80
C LEU A 113 14.49 -16.55 -0.06
N VAL A 114 15.09 -17.59 0.50
CA VAL A 114 15.94 -18.53 -0.23
C VAL A 114 15.36 -19.92 -0.11
N ARG A 115 15.38 -20.69 -1.20
CA ARG A 115 14.89 -22.06 -1.23
C ARG A 115 15.63 -22.92 -0.21
N LYS A 116 14.86 -23.68 0.58
CA LYS A 116 15.37 -24.41 1.74
C LYS A 116 16.49 -25.40 1.40
N ASP A 117 16.43 -26.12 0.28
CA ASP A 117 17.45 -27.07 -0.12
C ASP A 117 18.83 -26.41 -0.42
N HIS A 118 18.86 -25.13 -0.79
CA HIS A 118 20.11 -24.39 -0.92
C HIS A 118 20.76 -24.10 0.43
N LEU A 119 19.95 -23.83 1.45
CA LEU A 119 20.43 -23.65 2.84
C LEU A 119 20.91 -24.99 3.41
N ASP A 120 20.12 -26.06 3.26
CA ASP A 120 20.42 -27.38 3.79
C ASP A 120 21.68 -28.00 3.15
N SER A 121 21.91 -27.77 1.86
CA SER A 121 23.08 -28.25 1.13
C SER A 121 24.33 -27.37 1.28
N GLY A 122 24.17 -26.17 1.90
CA GLY A 122 25.24 -25.18 2.00
C GLY A 122 25.59 -24.48 0.68
N ARG A 123 24.73 -24.58 -0.34
CA ARG A 123 24.84 -23.80 -1.59
C ARG A 123 24.62 -22.31 -1.35
N TYR A 124 23.79 -21.96 -0.39
CA TYR A 124 23.60 -20.59 0.09
C TYR A 124 24.13 -20.47 1.53
N LYS A 125 25.04 -19.54 1.76
CA LYS A 125 25.59 -19.18 3.07
C LYS A 125 25.57 -17.66 3.29
N SER A 126 25.57 -16.89 2.21
CA SER A 126 25.59 -15.42 2.22
C SER A 126 24.91 -14.85 0.98
N ILE A 127 24.69 -13.53 0.98
CA ILE A 127 24.11 -12.82 -0.19
C ILE A 127 24.98 -13.00 -1.45
N ALA A 128 26.31 -13.10 -1.31
CA ALA A 128 27.21 -13.28 -2.44
C ALA A 128 26.93 -14.59 -3.23
N ASP A 129 26.37 -15.61 -2.58
CA ASP A 129 26.02 -16.89 -3.20
C ASP A 129 24.79 -16.82 -4.12
N LEU A 130 24.07 -15.68 -4.12
CA LEU A 130 22.98 -15.45 -5.08
C LEU A 130 23.48 -15.25 -6.51
N ARG A 131 24.79 -15.09 -6.73
CA ARG A 131 25.35 -14.92 -8.08
C ARG A 131 24.93 -16.06 -9.00
N GLY A 132 24.32 -15.69 -10.15
CA GLY A 132 23.79 -16.62 -11.12
C GLY A 132 22.55 -17.40 -10.70
N MET A 133 22.00 -17.13 -9.52
CA MET A 133 20.73 -17.73 -9.08
C MET A 133 19.54 -17.02 -9.71
N LYS A 134 18.44 -17.77 -9.85
CA LYS A 134 17.15 -17.28 -10.31
C LYS A 134 16.39 -16.64 -9.16
N VAL A 135 16.25 -15.30 -9.19
CA VAL A 135 15.67 -14.50 -8.11
C VAL A 135 14.41 -13.77 -8.60
N ALA A 136 13.29 -13.98 -7.91
CA ALA A 136 12.02 -13.37 -8.27
C ALA A 136 11.75 -12.06 -7.52
N SER A 137 11.20 -11.08 -8.26
CA SER A 137 10.55 -9.87 -7.77
C SER A 137 9.14 -9.77 -8.37
N PRO A 138 8.15 -9.15 -7.69
CA PRO A 138 6.78 -9.05 -8.20
C PRO A 138 6.64 -8.36 -9.56
N ALA A 139 7.44 -7.32 -9.81
CA ALA A 139 7.46 -6.59 -11.07
C ALA A 139 8.80 -5.85 -11.23
N PRO A 140 9.28 -5.64 -12.47
CA PRO A 140 10.44 -4.78 -12.71
C PRO A 140 10.15 -3.35 -12.26
N GLY A 141 11.17 -2.68 -11.69
CA GLY A 141 11.04 -1.29 -11.26
C GLY A 141 9.96 -1.05 -10.22
N SER A 142 9.72 -2.02 -9.34
CA SER A 142 8.83 -1.89 -8.18
C SER A 142 9.63 -1.62 -6.90
N ALA A 143 8.94 -1.26 -5.82
CA ALA A 143 9.54 -1.13 -4.49
C ALA A 143 10.29 -2.40 -4.04
N SER A 144 9.83 -3.60 -4.45
CA SER A 144 10.56 -4.85 -4.18
C SER A 144 11.86 -4.95 -4.97
N THR A 145 11.95 -4.31 -6.14
CA THR A 145 13.20 -4.25 -6.91
C THR A 145 14.23 -3.39 -6.19
N THR A 146 13.85 -2.22 -5.67
CA THR A 146 14.78 -1.36 -4.91
C THR A 146 15.28 -2.03 -3.64
N ILE A 147 14.42 -2.75 -2.93
CA ILE A 147 14.81 -3.57 -1.77
C ILE A 147 15.79 -4.67 -2.19
N LEU A 148 15.49 -5.42 -3.25
CA LEU A 148 16.39 -6.48 -3.75
C LEU A 148 17.75 -5.90 -4.15
N THR A 149 17.80 -4.77 -4.86
CA THR A 149 19.05 -4.08 -5.21
C THR A 149 19.90 -3.79 -3.97
N LYS A 150 19.28 -3.26 -2.90
CA LYS A 150 19.98 -3.00 -1.64
C LYS A 150 20.42 -4.28 -0.91
N MET A 151 19.62 -5.34 -0.95
CA MET A 151 20.00 -6.65 -0.38
C MET A 151 21.19 -7.24 -1.13
N LEU A 152 21.18 -7.22 -2.46
CA LEU A 152 22.27 -7.70 -3.30
C LEU A 152 23.58 -6.93 -3.03
N ALA A 153 23.51 -5.62 -2.84
CA ALA A 153 24.66 -4.78 -2.53
C ALA A 153 25.40 -5.20 -1.24
N LYS A 154 24.70 -5.81 -0.26
CA LYS A 154 25.34 -6.38 0.95
C LYS A 154 26.32 -7.52 0.63
N GLY A 155 26.12 -8.21 -0.49
CA GLY A 155 27.02 -9.27 -0.98
C GLY A 155 27.93 -8.82 -2.13
N GLY A 156 28.01 -7.50 -2.40
CA GLY A 156 28.78 -6.97 -3.53
C GLY A 156 28.19 -7.37 -4.89
N LEU A 157 26.87 -7.61 -4.96
CA LEU A 157 26.15 -7.98 -6.16
C LEU A 157 25.25 -6.83 -6.64
N THR A 158 24.91 -6.89 -7.92
CA THR A 158 23.92 -6.06 -8.59
C THR A 158 22.81 -6.96 -9.18
N THR A 159 21.76 -6.36 -9.70
CA THR A 159 20.70 -7.09 -10.43
C THR A 159 21.21 -7.80 -11.67
N LYS A 160 22.34 -7.39 -12.24
CA LYS A 160 23.00 -8.02 -13.39
C LYS A 160 23.75 -9.31 -13.03
N ASP A 161 24.02 -9.54 -11.75
CA ASP A 161 24.73 -10.72 -11.26
C ASP A 161 23.80 -11.91 -10.98
N ILE A 162 22.49 -11.75 -11.15
CA ILE A 162 21.45 -12.76 -10.91
C ILE A 162 20.59 -12.96 -12.17
N GLU A 163 19.89 -14.09 -12.27
CA GLU A 163 18.80 -14.26 -13.22
C GLU A 163 17.50 -13.71 -12.63
N MET A 164 17.23 -12.42 -12.89
CA MET A 164 16.04 -11.77 -12.34
C MET A 164 14.79 -12.16 -13.13
N VAL A 165 13.74 -12.62 -12.44
CA VAL A 165 12.45 -12.98 -13.02
C VAL A 165 11.31 -12.19 -12.37
N SER A 166 10.32 -11.82 -13.19
CA SER A 166 9.09 -11.21 -12.68
C SER A 166 8.05 -12.28 -12.45
N LEU A 167 7.58 -12.41 -11.22
CA LEU A 167 6.58 -13.41 -10.86
C LEU A 167 5.63 -12.83 -9.80
N ALA A 168 4.32 -12.96 -10.06
CA ALA A 168 3.33 -12.50 -9.09
C ALA A 168 3.48 -13.28 -7.76
N VAL A 169 3.31 -12.58 -6.63
CA VAL A 169 3.54 -13.13 -5.28
C VAL A 169 2.88 -14.49 -5.05
N PRO A 170 1.60 -14.73 -5.44
CA PRO A 170 0.99 -16.04 -5.24
C PRO A 170 1.67 -17.19 -6.01
N GLN A 171 2.34 -16.88 -7.12
CA GLN A 171 3.04 -17.87 -7.95
C GLN A 171 4.42 -18.25 -7.40
N MET A 172 5.03 -17.38 -6.57
CA MET A 172 6.36 -17.61 -6.01
C MET A 172 6.41 -18.86 -5.11
N THR A 173 5.37 -19.09 -4.30
CA THR A 173 5.27 -20.28 -3.45
C THR A 173 5.30 -21.57 -4.27
N THR A 174 4.51 -21.63 -5.34
CA THR A 174 4.50 -22.78 -6.27
C THR A 174 5.83 -22.94 -6.99
N ALA A 175 6.47 -21.82 -7.37
CA ALA A 175 7.76 -21.85 -8.04
C ALA A 175 8.89 -22.36 -7.13
N PHE A 176 8.87 -22.06 -5.82
CA PHE A 176 9.77 -22.67 -4.85
C PHE A 176 9.55 -24.19 -4.72
N ALA A 177 8.29 -24.62 -4.61
CA ALA A 177 7.95 -26.05 -4.53
C ALA A 177 8.46 -26.83 -5.75
N ASN A 178 8.34 -26.27 -6.94
CA ASN A 178 8.76 -26.87 -8.21
C ASN A 178 10.25 -26.65 -8.54
N LYS A 179 11.02 -26.02 -7.62
CA LYS A 179 12.43 -25.66 -7.81
C LYS A 179 12.67 -24.77 -9.05
N ALA A 180 11.67 -24.00 -9.45
CA ALA A 180 11.77 -23.05 -10.55
C ALA A 180 12.36 -21.70 -10.13
N LEU A 181 12.52 -21.46 -8.82
CA LEU A 181 13.16 -20.30 -8.22
C LEU A 181 14.21 -20.73 -7.20
N ASP A 182 15.30 -19.95 -7.08
CA ASP A 182 16.30 -20.13 -6.05
C ASP A 182 16.06 -19.18 -4.87
N ALA A 183 15.62 -17.94 -5.15
CA ALA A 183 15.30 -16.93 -4.16
C ALA A 183 14.16 -16.00 -4.65
N ALA A 184 13.59 -15.22 -3.74
CA ALA A 184 12.57 -14.21 -4.07
C ALA A 184 12.47 -13.13 -3.00
N VAL A 185 11.92 -11.95 -3.37
CA VAL A 185 11.55 -10.88 -2.45
C VAL A 185 10.04 -10.60 -2.56
N PRO A 186 9.19 -11.49 -2.03
CA PRO A 186 7.75 -11.24 -1.94
C PRO A 186 7.44 -10.23 -0.84
N LEU A 187 6.24 -9.64 -0.90
CA LEU A 187 5.64 -8.92 0.23
C LEU A 187 4.68 -9.83 1.01
N GLU A 188 4.36 -9.46 2.25
CA GLU A 188 3.34 -10.17 3.02
C GLU A 188 1.94 -10.04 2.35
N PRO A 189 1.09 -11.06 2.39
CA PRO A 189 1.26 -12.33 3.10
C PRO A 189 2.10 -13.41 2.36
N GLY A 190 2.68 -13.10 1.21
CA GLY A 190 3.42 -14.06 0.39
C GLY A 190 4.67 -14.61 1.08
N VAL A 191 5.36 -13.78 1.88
CA VAL A 191 6.50 -14.23 2.70
C VAL A 191 6.06 -15.34 3.64
N SER A 192 5.01 -15.10 4.42
CA SER A 192 4.48 -16.07 5.40
C SER A 192 3.93 -17.32 4.71
N LEU A 193 3.20 -17.19 3.61
CA LEU A 193 2.71 -18.32 2.84
C LEU A 193 3.85 -19.21 2.32
N ALA A 194 4.90 -18.62 1.72
CA ALA A 194 6.02 -19.38 1.20
C ALA A 194 6.82 -20.09 2.31
N THR A 195 7.02 -19.42 3.45
CA THR A 195 7.79 -20.00 4.57
C THR A 195 7.01 -21.09 5.31
N GLN A 196 5.70 -20.97 5.45
CA GLN A 196 4.84 -21.98 6.09
C GLN A 196 4.83 -23.31 5.30
N THR A 197 5.04 -23.28 3.98
CA THR A 197 5.16 -24.52 3.19
C THR A 197 6.44 -25.29 3.43
N GLY A 198 7.45 -24.66 4.07
CA GLY A 198 8.76 -25.23 4.29
C GLY A 198 9.68 -25.30 3.05
N PHE A 199 9.26 -24.76 1.89
CA PHE A 199 10.06 -24.76 0.67
C PHE A 199 11.09 -23.63 0.64
N ALA A 200 10.86 -22.55 1.39
CA ALA A 200 11.75 -21.40 1.47
C ALA A 200 11.89 -20.89 2.92
N GLN A 201 13.00 -20.22 3.20
CA GLN A 201 13.27 -19.59 4.49
C GLN A 201 13.64 -18.12 4.32
N ARG A 202 13.30 -17.31 5.32
CA ARG A 202 13.74 -15.90 5.43
C ARG A 202 15.23 -15.86 5.77
N VAL A 203 15.99 -15.05 5.04
CA VAL A 203 17.43 -14.87 5.26
C VAL A 203 17.80 -13.42 5.51
N MET A 204 16.93 -12.46 5.14
CA MET A 204 17.12 -11.02 5.37
C MET A 204 15.78 -10.31 5.32
N GLU A 205 15.59 -9.35 6.19
CA GLU A 205 14.40 -8.49 6.20
C GLU A 205 14.66 -7.17 5.45
N ASP A 206 13.61 -6.54 4.95
CA ASP A 206 13.70 -5.26 4.23
C ASP A 206 14.26 -4.14 5.11
N TYR A 207 13.86 -4.07 6.39
CA TYR A 207 14.38 -3.06 7.32
C TYR A 207 15.87 -3.20 7.65
N ASP A 208 16.50 -4.35 7.38
CA ASP A 208 17.95 -4.53 7.58
C ASP A 208 18.78 -3.73 6.56
N VAL A 209 18.18 -3.43 5.41
CA VAL A 209 18.85 -2.76 4.29
C VAL A 209 18.21 -1.43 3.89
N TYR A 210 16.92 -1.27 4.17
CA TYR A 210 16.16 -0.09 3.79
C TYR A 210 15.17 0.32 4.90
N PRO A 211 15.66 0.70 6.10
CA PRO A 211 14.80 1.29 7.12
C PRO A 211 14.18 2.58 6.58
N GLU A 212 12.95 2.90 6.99
CA GLU A 212 12.21 4.10 6.55
C GLU A 212 11.88 4.14 5.03
N HIS A 213 11.76 2.97 4.38
CA HIS A 213 11.38 2.89 2.97
C HIS A 213 9.89 3.19 2.75
N GLN A 214 9.58 4.13 1.83
CA GLN A 214 8.22 4.39 1.38
C GLN A 214 7.79 3.33 0.36
N ILE A 215 7.19 2.24 0.84
CA ILE A 215 6.83 1.08 -0.01
C ILE A 215 5.65 1.40 -0.92
N ALA A 216 4.58 1.97 -0.33
CA ALA A 216 3.33 2.23 -1.03
C ALA A 216 2.71 3.57 -0.60
N VAL A 217 1.96 4.16 -1.51
CA VAL A 217 1.39 5.50 -1.38
C VAL A 217 -0.03 5.56 -1.93
N LEU A 218 -0.70 6.68 -1.65
CA LEU A 218 -1.91 7.10 -2.33
C LEU A 218 -1.55 7.97 -3.53
N PHE A 219 -2.09 7.62 -4.69
CA PHE A 219 -2.01 8.39 -5.92
C PHE A 219 -3.36 9.05 -6.20
N TYR A 220 -3.34 10.31 -6.57
CA TYR A 220 -4.51 11.03 -7.05
C TYR A 220 -4.33 11.43 -8.51
N SER A 221 -5.42 11.37 -9.27
CA SER A 221 -5.51 12.01 -10.57
C SER A 221 -5.44 13.53 -10.40
N GLY A 222 -4.61 14.22 -11.18
CA GLY A 222 -4.52 15.67 -11.12
C GLY A 222 -5.86 16.37 -11.43
N LYS A 223 -6.67 15.78 -12.33
CA LYS A 223 -8.04 16.23 -12.57
C LYS A 223 -8.87 16.19 -11.29
N PHE A 224 -8.82 15.11 -10.53
CA PHE A 224 -9.56 14.98 -9.26
C PHE A 224 -9.10 16.00 -8.22
N ILE A 225 -7.79 16.25 -8.11
CA ILE A 225 -7.23 17.29 -7.21
C ILE A 225 -7.82 18.67 -7.51
N ARG A 226 -7.93 19.04 -8.80
CA ARG A 226 -8.43 20.35 -9.21
C ARG A 226 -9.94 20.48 -9.11
N ASP A 227 -10.65 19.48 -9.63
CA ASP A 227 -12.11 19.60 -9.84
C ASP A 227 -12.93 19.21 -8.60
N ASN A 228 -12.36 18.39 -7.71
CA ASN A 228 -13.05 17.79 -6.57
C ASN A 228 -12.25 17.91 -5.26
N ARG A 229 -11.59 19.05 -5.04
CA ARG A 229 -10.71 19.28 -3.89
C ARG A 229 -11.37 18.90 -2.56
N LYS A 230 -12.63 19.31 -2.34
CA LYS A 230 -13.39 18.98 -1.11
C LYS A 230 -13.49 17.46 -0.90
N ALA A 231 -13.82 16.70 -1.94
CA ALA A 231 -13.88 15.25 -1.86
C ALA A 231 -12.50 14.63 -1.66
N GLY A 232 -11.45 15.18 -2.30
CA GLY A 232 -10.07 14.74 -2.10
C GLY A 232 -9.59 14.89 -0.65
N VAL A 233 -9.89 16.01 -0.02
CA VAL A 233 -9.59 16.27 1.40
C VAL A 233 -10.44 15.37 2.31
N GLY A 234 -11.75 15.25 2.01
CA GLY A 234 -12.66 14.36 2.75
C GLY A 234 -12.22 12.90 2.72
N PHE A 235 -11.75 12.42 1.54
CA PHE A 235 -11.20 11.07 1.43
C PHE A 235 -10.00 10.87 2.37
N LEU A 236 -9.09 11.84 2.44
CA LEU A 236 -7.91 11.76 3.32
C LEU A 236 -8.30 11.78 4.80
N ARG A 237 -9.33 12.56 5.21
CA ARG A 237 -9.82 12.50 6.59
C ARG A 237 -10.38 11.13 6.95
N ALA A 238 -11.22 10.55 6.09
CA ALA A 238 -11.78 9.21 6.28
C ALA A 238 -10.65 8.15 6.33
N TYR A 239 -9.68 8.26 5.43
CA TYR A 239 -8.50 7.41 5.39
C TYR A 239 -7.67 7.50 6.68
N LEU A 240 -7.29 8.71 7.11
CA LEU A 240 -6.50 8.92 8.32
C LEU A 240 -7.19 8.39 9.57
N ARG A 241 -8.51 8.56 9.67
CA ARG A 241 -9.29 7.98 10.77
C ARG A 241 -9.14 6.46 10.80
N SER A 242 -9.30 5.80 9.67
CA SER A 242 -9.17 4.34 9.59
C SER A 242 -7.74 3.85 9.83
N VAL A 243 -6.72 4.57 9.33
CA VAL A 243 -5.30 4.26 9.58
C VAL A 243 -4.97 4.34 11.08
N ARG A 244 -5.47 5.37 11.77
CA ARG A 244 -5.25 5.53 13.22
C ARG A 244 -5.86 4.38 14.01
N GLU A 245 -7.09 3.99 13.68
CA GLU A 245 -7.75 2.82 14.28
C GLU A 245 -7.04 1.50 13.95
N PHE A 246 -6.54 1.37 12.71
CA PHE A 246 -5.74 0.22 12.31
C PHE A 246 -4.44 0.11 13.11
N ASN A 247 -3.69 1.21 13.26
CA ASN A 247 -2.48 1.22 14.05
C ASN A 247 -2.74 0.85 15.53
N GLU A 248 -3.88 1.27 16.10
CA GLU A 248 -4.29 0.91 17.45
C GLU A 248 -4.70 -0.58 17.60
N ALA A 249 -4.99 -1.25 16.48
CA ALA A 249 -5.28 -2.68 16.42
C ALA A 249 -4.02 -3.55 16.31
N LEU A 250 -2.84 -2.93 16.17
CA LEU A 250 -1.56 -3.62 15.99
C LEU A 250 -0.72 -3.56 17.28
N ASP A 251 -0.06 -4.68 17.57
CA ASP A 251 1.10 -4.74 18.45
C ASP A 251 2.29 -5.24 17.64
N LYS A 252 3.38 -4.45 17.61
CA LYS A 252 4.58 -4.76 16.82
C LYS A 252 4.25 -5.15 15.36
N GLY A 253 3.32 -4.41 14.77
CA GLY A 253 2.88 -4.59 13.38
C GLY A 253 2.00 -5.80 13.11
N ARG A 254 1.53 -6.52 14.13
CA ARG A 254 0.62 -7.66 14.02
C ARG A 254 -0.71 -7.37 14.69
N PHE A 255 -1.78 -7.91 14.13
CA PHE A 255 -3.07 -7.80 14.78
C PHE A 255 -3.07 -8.43 16.17
N ALA A 256 -3.45 -7.65 17.18
CA ALA A 256 -3.51 -8.06 18.58
C ALA A 256 -4.73 -7.46 19.29
N GLY A 257 -5.25 -8.22 20.26
CA GLY A 257 -6.37 -7.79 21.09
C GLY A 257 -7.69 -7.61 20.34
N PRO A 258 -8.72 -7.11 21.02
CA PRO A 258 -10.09 -7.04 20.48
C PRO A 258 -10.27 -5.97 19.40
N LYS A 259 -9.45 -4.92 19.37
CA LYS A 259 -9.49 -3.89 18.30
C LYS A 259 -9.13 -4.44 16.92
N ALA A 260 -8.43 -5.59 16.86
CA ALA A 260 -8.03 -6.25 15.63
C ALA A 260 -9.18 -7.01 14.94
N GLU A 261 -10.17 -7.49 15.71
CA GLU A 261 -11.23 -8.37 15.19
C GLU A 261 -11.97 -7.78 13.99
N PRO A 262 -12.44 -6.52 14.00
CA PRO A 262 -13.16 -5.97 12.85
C PRO A 262 -12.33 -5.92 11.57
N PHE A 263 -11.01 -5.71 11.68
CA PHE A 263 -10.10 -5.71 10.52
C PHE A 263 -9.86 -7.14 10.00
N ILE A 264 -9.69 -8.10 10.92
CA ILE A 264 -9.50 -9.51 10.57
C ILE A 264 -10.75 -10.06 9.89
N GLU A 265 -11.96 -9.74 10.37
CA GLU A 265 -13.22 -10.12 9.72
C GLU A 265 -13.33 -9.60 8.30
N ILE A 266 -12.91 -8.36 8.03
CA ILE A 266 -12.86 -7.80 6.69
C ILE A 266 -11.87 -8.58 5.82
N LEU A 267 -10.68 -8.88 6.34
CA LEU A 267 -9.65 -9.62 5.61
C LEU A 267 -10.07 -11.06 5.32
N THR A 268 -10.75 -11.74 6.23
CA THR A 268 -11.26 -13.11 5.99
C THR A 268 -12.31 -13.14 4.88
N ARG A 269 -13.10 -12.08 4.73
CA ARG A 269 -14.09 -11.97 3.64
C ARG A 269 -13.48 -11.57 2.30
N ARG A 270 -12.38 -10.81 2.29
CA ARG A 270 -11.85 -10.13 1.07
C ARG A 270 -10.45 -10.56 0.67
N GLY A 271 -9.70 -11.13 1.58
CA GLY A 271 -8.31 -11.52 1.40
C GLY A 271 -8.14 -12.97 0.91
N PRO A 272 -6.90 -13.44 0.84
CA PRO A 272 -6.57 -14.77 0.29
C PRO A 272 -6.87 -15.93 1.23
N SER A 273 -7.17 -15.71 2.51
CA SER A 273 -7.48 -16.75 3.50
C SER A 273 -8.78 -16.45 4.24
N GLN A 274 -9.51 -17.51 4.56
CA GLN A 274 -10.67 -17.44 5.46
C GLN A 274 -10.29 -17.74 6.91
N ASP A 275 -9.04 -18.09 7.18
CA ASP A 275 -8.53 -18.36 8.52
C ASP A 275 -8.08 -17.05 9.20
N SER A 276 -8.74 -16.69 10.29
CA SER A 276 -8.41 -15.50 11.08
C SER A 276 -7.02 -15.59 11.74
N ALA A 277 -6.56 -16.78 12.11
CA ALA A 277 -5.24 -17.00 12.68
C ALA A 277 -4.13 -16.67 11.68
N PHE A 278 -4.37 -16.90 10.39
CA PHE A 278 -3.46 -16.52 9.32
C PHE A 278 -3.13 -15.01 9.36
N TYR A 279 -4.12 -14.13 9.52
CA TYR A 279 -3.91 -12.68 9.55
C TYR A 279 -3.20 -12.16 10.81
N ARG A 280 -3.10 -12.98 11.85
CA ARG A 280 -2.33 -12.69 13.07
C ARG A 280 -0.88 -13.16 12.98
N SER A 281 -0.54 -13.98 11.98
CA SER A 281 0.75 -14.67 11.89
C SER A 281 1.87 -13.83 11.27
N PHE A 282 1.56 -12.71 10.61
CA PHE A 282 2.54 -11.89 9.89
C PHE A 282 2.40 -10.39 10.20
N THR A 283 3.41 -9.62 9.83
CA THR A 283 3.41 -8.17 9.98
C THR A 283 2.65 -7.49 8.84
N LEU A 284 1.87 -6.46 9.17
CA LEU A 284 1.06 -5.69 8.23
C LEU A 284 1.75 -4.41 7.74
N GLY A 285 3.00 -4.18 8.20
CA GLY A 285 3.74 -2.96 7.94
C GLY A 285 3.29 -1.80 8.83
N PHE A 286 3.89 -0.66 8.60
CA PHE A 286 3.56 0.59 9.27
C PHE A 286 2.87 1.53 8.28
N SER A 287 1.73 2.08 8.69
CA SER A 287 1.07 3.19 7.98
C SER A 287 1.19 4.43 8.86
N HIS A 288 1.76 5.51 8.32
CA HIS A 288 1.96 6.73 9.10
C HIS A 288 0.60 7.31 9.54
N PRO A 289 0.32 7.50 10.84
CA PRO A 289 -1.01 7.89 11.34
C PRO A 289 -1.46 9.28 10.88
N ASP A 290 -0.54 10.10 10.41
CA ASP A 290 -0.80 11.39 9.77
C ASP A 290 -0.58 11.33 8.24
N GLY A 291 -0.44 10.18 7.65
CA GLY A 291 -0.28 10.01 6.20
C GLY A 291 1.00 10.62 5.61
N LYS A 292 2.02 10.93 6.43
CA LYS A 292 3.23 11.62 6.00
C LYS A 292 4.14 10.70 5.19
N LEU A 293 4.63 11.22 4.07
CA LEU A 293 5.55 10.54 3.17
C LEU A 293 7.00 10.62 3.68
N HIS A 294 7.76 9.56 3.45
CA HIS A 294 9.21 9.58 3.61
C HIS A 294 9.87 9.97 2.27
N LEU A 295 9.98 11.28 2.00
CA LEU A 295 10.49 11.82 0.74
C LEU A 295 11.94 11.41 0.41
N PRO A 296 12.86 11.26 1.40
CA PRO A 296 14.21 10.79 1.10
C PRO A 296 14.22 9.43 0.40
N SER A 297 13.44 8.45 0.87
CA SER A 297 13.40 7.12 0.22
C SER A 297 12.77 7.15 -1.17
N LEU A 298 11.76 8.02 -1.41
CA LEU A 298 11.23 8.22 -2.77
C LEU A 298 12.30 8.74 -3.74
N SER A 299 13.18 9.62 -3.25
CA SER A 299 14.30 10.14 -4.05
C SER A 299 15.35 9.07 -4.31
N GLU A 300 15.63 8.23 -3.32
CA GLU A 300 16.56 7.10 -3.46
C GLU A 300 16.01 6.03 -4.41
N ASP A 301 14.71 5.68 -4.32
CA ASP A 301 14.06 4.77 -5.26
C ASP A 301 14.15 5.28 -6.69
N LEU A 302 13.88 6.56 -6.91
CA LEU A 302 14.01 7.18 -8.23
C LEU A 302 15.45 7.13 -8.75
N ALA A 303 16.45 7.31 -7.88
CA ALA A 303 17.87 7.17 -8.24
C ALA A 303 18.19 5.72 -8.63
N ILE A 304 17.79 4.74 -7.83
CA ILE A 304 17.97 3.31 -8.14
C ILE A 304 17.31 2.95 -9.48
N PHE A 305 16.09 3.40 -9.73
CA PHE A 305 15.42 3.15 -11.01
C PHE A 305 16.16 3.77 -12.21
N ARG A 306 16.81 4.93 -12.01
CA ARG A 306 17.66 5.54 -13.07
C ARG A 306 18.92 4.72 -13.31
N ASP A 307 19.61 4.30 -12.25
CA ASP A 307 20.85 3.50 -12.34
C ASP A 307 20.58 2.14 -13.01
N GLU A 308 19.40 1.58 -12.80
CA GLU A 308 18.91 0.36 -13.46
C GLU A 308 18.42 0.61 -14.92
N GLY A 309 18.43 1.86 -15.39
CA GLY A 309 17.98 2.22 -16.75
C GLY A 309 16.47 2.15 -16.95
N LEU A 310 15.68 2.21 -15.88
CA LEU A 310 14.22 2.05 -15.90
C LEU A 310 13.46 3.37 -16.03
N ILE A 311 14.14 4.52 -15.95
CA ILE A 311 13.53 5.86 -16.06
C ILE A 311 13.79 6.44 -17.43
N GLU A 312 12.71 6.86 -18.08
CA GLU A 312 12.72 7.56 -19.37
C GLU A 312 12.36 9.04 -19.15
N GLY A 313 13.29 9.93 -19.54
CA GLY A 313 13.07 11.38 -19.47
C GLY A 313 13.29 11.98 -18.07
N GLU A 314 12.92 13.25 -17.95
CA GLU A 314 13.21 14.08 -16.77
C GLU A 314 12.04 14.09 -15.81
N VAL A 315 12.27 13.56 -14.61
CA VAL A 315 11.30 13.57 -13.51
C VAL A 315 12.01 13.79 -12.17
N THR A 316 11.33 14.46 -11.24
CA THR A 316 11.80 14.64 -9.86
C THR A 316 10.69 14.27 -8.89
N VAL A 317 11.06 13.93 -7.65
CA VAL A 317 10.08 13.67 -6.59
C VAL A 317 9.21 14.90 -6.36
N ALA A 318 9.79 16.10 -6.40
CA ALA A 318 9.03 17.36 -6.24
C ALA A 318 7.92 17.55 -7.29
N LYS A 319 8.13 17.11 -8.54
CA LYS A 319 7.08 17.12 -9.58
C LYS A 319 6.03 16.03 -9.39
N SER A 320 6.38 14.97 -8.67
CA SER A 320 5.58 13.75 -8.49
C SER A 320 4.69 13.78 -7.25
N VAL A 321 4.95 14.68 -6.32
CA VAL A 321 4.29 14.75 -5.00
C VAL A 321 3.46 16.04 -4.88
N ASP A 322 2.27 15.92 -4.29
CA ASP A 322 1.43 17.05 -3.87
C ASP A 322 0.72 16.70 -2.56
N THR A 323 1.24 17.20 -1.44
CA THR A 323 0.67 16.95 -0.11
C THR A 323 -0.33 18.03 0.34
N THR A 324 -0.69 18.99 -0.52
CA THR A 324 -1.55 20.12 -0.13
C THR A 324 -2.91 19.70 0.40
N LEU A 325 -3.49 18.60 -0.13
CA LEU A 325 -4.76 18.07 0.35
C LEU A 325 -4.59 17.33 1.69
N LEU A 326 -3.46 16.67 1.89
CA LEU A 326 -3.12 16.02 3.17
C LEU A 326 -2.94 17.06 4.26
N ASP A 327 -2.22 18.14 3.98
CA ASP A 327 -1.99 19.23 4.93
C ASP A 327 -3.32 19.88 5.34
N GLU A 328 -4.24 20.09 4.38
CA GLU A 328 -5.59 20.59 4.66
C GLU A 328 -6.42 19.60 5.49
N ALA A 329 -6.35 18.32 5.21
CA ALA A 329 -7.02 17.28 6.01
C ALA A 329 -6.48 17.26 7.45
N LEU A 330 -5.15 17.35 7.62
CA LEU A 330 -4.50 17.36 8.94
C LEU A 330 -4.82 18.61 9.76
N GLN A 331 -4.99 19.78 9.13
CA GLN A 331 -5.46 20.99 9.83
C GLN A 331 -6.84 20.78 10.46
N GLN A 332 -7.70 19.94 9.86
CA GLN A 332 -9.07 19.69 10.32
C GLN A 332 -9.14 18.55 11.36
N VAL A 333 -8.37 17.46 11.18
CA VAL A 333 -8.41 16.32 12.11
C VAL A 333 -7.35 16.39 13.22
N GLY A 334 -6.40 17.28 13.10
CA GLY A 334 -5.24 17.42 14.00
C GLY A 334 -4.22 16.28 13.88
N PRO A 335 -3.01 16.45 14.44
CA PRO A 335 -2.00 15.41 14.47
C PRO A 335 -2.43 14.24 15.35
N TYR A 336 -2.01 13.04 14.99
CA TYR A 336 -2.28 11.85 15.77
C TYR A 336 -1.64 11.94 17.16
N ARG A 337 -2.41 11.58 18.17
CA ARG A 337 -1.94 11.42 19.55
C ARG A 337 -2.32 10.02 20.01
N PRO A 338 -1.34 9.12 20.28
CA PRO A 338 -1.63 7.79 20.80
C PRO A 338 -2.50 7.89 22.06
N ALA A 339 -3.48 6.98 22.17
CA ALA A 339 -4.20 6.82 23.43
C ALA A 339 -3.18 6.43 24.54
N LYS A 340 -3.30 7.10 25.70
CA LYS A 340 -2.46 6.80 26.86
C LYS A 340 -2.78 5.45 27.47
#